data_19dae6145751c4a131563bffb2ef4f4d
#
_entry.id   19dae6145751c4a131563bffb2ef4f4d
#
_cell.length_a   1.000
_cell.length_b   1.000
_cell.length_c   1.000
_cell.angle_alpha   90.00
_cell.angle_beta   90.00
_cell.angle_gamma   90.00
#
_symmetry.space_group_name_H-M   'P 1'
#
loop_
_entity.id
_entity.type
_entity.pdbx_description
1 polymer ?
#
loop_
_entity_poly.entity_id
_entity_poly.type
_entity_poly.pdbx_seq_one_letter_code
_entity_poly.pdbx_strand_id
1 'polypeptide(L)'
;QKEYLIVAAEAESFRGERTGDTPQYNDYYTRTYGQTDDTAILYDWTESKKIHNAYQGGIHAFQTSSISGTIWEDINYDGNMEEDETGFGGLSITLEQSYWDGTRWNQQPDGTVTIQTADDGTYQFEQLPTYVEVAGKRYLAGYQVKLDQLPMNDAGVITYGITKSGGDSKFRISDPYQSKDIYLTATDQYLILAADAKAESEQEYCVAYAGKTYDLADAVAAQENWNGGLKQVEQAQVDGYIWDDQNYNGVQDTDEVGISGVEITLEQYYCQDGTYISTGTNRVATSGADGKYHFDQVETFLNVDGKTYLSFYKLKMTSAVPDNATITWYRQGDDATKDSDLEEQSRYFTAGEEYIIPAADTNESDANQSFYNIDGKDILCKEDVSGYDAGFKQLETGDISGKIWIDKNYNGLQDDAEADYTDADREAIAN
;
A
#
# COMPACT_ATOMS: atom_id res chain seq x y z
N GLN A 1 -18.84 26.97 -19.95
CA GLN A 1 -20.12 27.62 -20.23
C GLN A 1 -20.64 28.14 -18.90
N LYS A 2 -20.84 29.46 -18.74
CA LYS A 2 -21.38 30.03 -17.49
C LYS A 2 -22.88 29.86 -17.48
N GLU A 3 -23.40 29.26 -16.45
CA GLU A 3 -24.83 29.14 -16.21
C GLU A 3 -25.30 30.25 -15.26
N TYR A 4 -26.51 30.70 -15.46
CA TYR A 4 -27.09 31.81 -14.73
C TYR A 4 -28.49 31.44 -14.23
N LEU A 5 -28.74 31.74 -12.97
CA LEU A 5 -30.07 31.73 -12.39
C LEU A 5 -30.77 33.05 -12.72
N ILE A 6 -31.97 32.99 -13.29
CA ILE A 6 -32.78 34.16 -13.47
C ILE A 6 -33.70 34.31 -12.25
N VAL A 7 -33.43 35.32 -11.45
CA VAL A 7 -34.25 35.61 -10.27
C VAL A 7 -35.44 36.45 -10.71
N ALA A 8 -36.62 35.86 -10.64
CA ALA A 8 -37.87 36.50 -11.04
C ALA A 8 -38.53 37.17 -9.83
N ALA A 9 -39.10 38.35 -10.06
CA ALA A 9 -39.99 38.95 -9.12
C ALA A 9 -41.33 38.20 -9.10
N GLU A 10 -42.03 38.21 -7.96
CA GLU A 10 -43.36 37.59 -7.86
C GLU A 10 -44.33 38.16 -8.91
N ALA A 11 -45.19 37.29 -9.45
CA ALA A 11 -46.14 37.66 -10.50
C ALA A 11 -47.05 38.82 -10.14
N GLU A 12 -47.28 39.07 -8.87
CA GLU A 12 -48.04 40.20 -8.38
C GLU A 12 -47.40 41.56 -8.61
N SER A 13 -46.09 41.63 -8.71
CA SER A 13 -45.37 42.88 -9.03
C SER A 13 -45.60 43.35 -10.47
N PHE A 14 -46.09 42.49 -11.35
CA PHE A 14 -46.46 42.81 -12.71
C PHE A 14 -47.91 43.39 -12.85
N ARG A 15 -48.71 43.35 -11.82
CA ARG A 15 -50.12 43.83 -11.86
C ARG A 15 -50.29 45.30 -11.53
N GLY A 16 -49.24 46.07 -11.63
CA GLY A 16 -49.38 47.50 -11.89
C GLY A 16 -49.66 48.41 -10.73
N GLU A 17 -49.76 48.00 -9.49
CA GLU A 17 -49.83 48.90 -8.34
C GLU A 17 -48.53 48.89 -7.53
N ARG A 18 -47.49 49.52 -8.06
CA ARG A 18 -46.33 49.89 -7.27
C ARG A 18 -46.53 51.24 -6.62
N THR A 19 -46.59 51.23 -5.33
CA THR A 19 -46.50 52.41 -4.52
C THR A 19 -45.05 52.49 -3.96
N GLY A 20 -44.09 53.01 -4.77
CA GLY A 20 -42.74 53.22 -4.30
C GLY A 20 -41.83 53.73 -5.40
N ASP A 21 -41.04 54.74 -5.09
CA ASP A 21 -40.21 55.48 -6.04
C ASP A 21 -38.88 54.82 -6.44
N THR A 22 -38.58 53.60 -5.94
CA THR A 22 -37.39 52.87 -6.32
C THR A 22 -37.69 51.39 -6.43
N PRO A 23 -37.46 50.76 -7.60
CA PRO A 23 -37.62 49.33 -7.76
C PRO A 23 -36.49 48.62 -7.00
N GLN A 24 -36.84 47.98 -5.90
CA GLN A 24 -35.91 47.14 -5.11
C GLN A 24 -36.04 45.65 -5.46
N TYR A 25 -36.88 45.31 -6.44
CA TYR A 25 -37.18 43.92 -6.77
C TYR A 25 -36.87 43.62 -8.21
N ASN A 26 -36.50 42.36 -8.46
CA ASN A 26 -36.28 41.82 -9.78
C ASN A 26 -37.63 41.68 -10.51
N ASP A 27 -37.77 42.37 -11.62
CA ASP A 27 -39.01 42.40 -12.41
C ASP A 27 -39.05 41.31 -13.49
N TYR A 28 -38.18 40.33 -13.41
CA TYR A 28 -38.11 39.24 -14.37
C TYR A 28 -39.00 38.07 -13.95
N TYR A 29 -39.77 37.54 -14.89
CA TYR A 29 -40.68 36.41 -14.70
C TYR A 29 -40.23 35.21 -15.52
N THR A 30 -39.98 34.09 -14.89
CA THR A 30 -39.79 32.81 -15.59
C THR A 30 -41.11 32.08 -15.74
N ARG A 31 -41.53 31.84 -16.97
CA ARG A 31 -42.67 30.99 -17.25
C ARG A 31 -42.20 29.53 -17.14
N THR A 32 -42.74 28.77 -16.19
CA THR A 32 -42.63 27.32 -16.17
C THR A 32 -43.40 26.75 -17.35
N TYR A 33 -42.77 25.98 -18.19
CA TYR A 33 -43.40 25.28 -19.30
C TYR A 33 -44.47 24.35 -18.74
N GLY A 34 -45.74 24.59 -19.10
CA GLY A 34 -46.86 23.73 -18.73
C GLY A 34 -48.03 24.40 -18.01
N GLN A 35 -47.93 25.66 -17.60
CA GLN A 35 -49.12 26.40 -17.18
C GLN A 35 -49.80 27.04 -18.37
N THR A 36 -50.94 26.47 -18.75
CA THR A 36 -51.86 26.99 -19.76
C THR A 36 -52.77 28.07 -19.17
N ASP A 37 -52.29 28.95 -18.33
CA ASP A 37 -53.04 30.11 -17.93
C ASP A 37 -52.78 31.24 -18.91
N ASP A 38 -53.60 31.27 -19.97
CA ASP A 38 -53.62 32.27 -21.02
C ASP A 38 -54.20 33.61 -20.54
N THR A 39 -53.86 34.02 -19.35
CA THR A 39 -53.95 35.44 -19.01
C THR A 39 -52.70 36.13 -19.46
N ALA A 40 -52.45 36.12 -20.77
CA ALA A 40 -51.59 37.12 -21.37
C ALA A 40 -52.10 38.46 -20.90
N ILE A 41 -51.34 39.18 -20.10
CA ILE A 41 -51.57 40.57 -19.86
C ILE A 41 -51.37 41.24 -21.21
N LEU A 42 -52.46 41.44 -21.95
CA LEU A 42 -52.46 42.28 -23.14
C LEU A 42 -52.30 43.70 -22.64
N TYR A 43 -51.01 44.14 -22.65
CA TYR A 43 -50.77 45.57 -22.52
C TYR A 43 -51.45 46.28 -23.68
N ASP A 44 -52.38 47.14 -23.35
CA ASP A 44 -52.99 48.07 -24.34
C ASP A 44 -51.89 49.06 -24.78
N TRP A 45 -51.28 48.80 -25.92
CA TRP A 45 -50.21 49.61 -26.51
C TRP A 45 -50.74 51.01 -26.90
N THR A 46 -52.07 51.27 -26.85
CA THR A 46 -52.64 52.55 -27.18
C THR A 46 -52.52 53.60 -26.07
N GLU A 47 -52.27 53.19 -24.81
CA GLU A 47 -51.93 54.09 -23.68
C GLU A 47 -50.48 54.25 -23.38
N SER A 48 -49.60 53.74 -24.22
CA SER A 48 -48.16 53.50 -23.95
C SER A 48 -47.27 54.74 -24.13
N LYS A 49 -47.66 55.84 -23.53
CA LYS A 49 -46.63 56.91 -23.30
C LYS A 49 -45.97 56.88 -21.92
N LYS A 50 -46.24 55.87 -21.16
CA LYS A 50 -45.45 55.61 -19.92
C LYS A 50 -44.14 54.91 -20.30
N ILE A 51 -43.06 55.60 -20.14
CA ILE A 51 -41.70 55.01 -20.29
C ILE A 51 -41.55 54.02 -19.12
N HIS A 52 -41.65 52.76 -19.45
CA HIS A 52 -41.38 51.67 -18.50
C HIS A 52 -39.86 51.38 -18.47
N ASN A 53 -39.06 52.27 -17.90
CA ASN A 53 -37.60 52.17 -17.82
C ASN A 53 -37.10 51.60 -16.48
N ALA A 54 -37.99 50.96 -15.73
CA ALA A 54 -37.69 50.41 -14.42
C ALA A 54 -37.66 48.86 -14.36
N TYR A 55 -37.69 48.19 -15.53
CA TYR A 55 -37.57 46.73 -15.55
C TYR A 55 -36.11 46.36 -15.39
N GLN A 56 -35.79 45.80 -14.23
CA GLN A 56 -34.46 45.32 -13.88
C GLN A 56 -34.52 43.82 -13.66
N GLY A 57 -33.65 43.10 -14.35
CA GLY A 57 -33.45 41.67 -14.16
C GLY A 57 -32.09 41.41 -13.48
N GLY A 58 -32.12 40.70 -12.39
CA GLY A 58 -30.90 40.19 -11.76
C GLY A 58 -30.57 38.80 -12.28
N ILE A 59 -29.32 38.54 -12.49
CA ILE A 59 -28.82 37.21 -12.85
C ILE A 59 -27.78 36.82 -11.78
N HIS A 60 -27.99 35.67 -11.17
CA HIS A 60 -27.02 35.06 -10.26
C HIS A 60 -26.33 33.91 -10.98
N ALA A 61 -25.00 33.94 -11.03
CA ALA A 61 -24.24 32.85 -11.61
C ALA A 61 -24.12 31.72 -10.60
N PHE A 62 -24.37 30.49 -11.04
CA PHE A 62 -24.02 29.32 -10.23
C PHE A 62 -22.53 29.34 -9.93
N GLN A 63 -22.22 29.25 -8.67
CA GLN A 63 -20.82 29.30 -8.20
C GLN A 63 -20.16 27.95 -8.32
N THR A 64 -18.85 27.97 -8.38
CA THR A 64 -17.99 26.77 -8.34
C THR A 64 -17.00 26.93 -7.21
N SER A 65 -16.48 25.81 -6.74
CA SER A 65 -15.42 25.77 -5.73
C SER A 65 -14.23 24.94 -6.23
N SER A 66 -13.28 24.68 -5.37
CA SER A 66 -12.11 23.86 -5.67
C SER A 66 -11.79 22.93 -4.50
N ILE A 67 -11.05 21.87 -4.79
CA ILE A 67 -10.49 20.95 -3.81
C ILE A 67 -9.00 20.83 -4.08
N SER A 68 -8.19 20.97 -3.03
CA SER A 68 -6.72 20.88 -3.15
C SER A 68 -6.09 20.22 -1.93
N GLY A 69 -4.88 19.74 -2.13
CA GLY A 69 -4.05 19.14 -1.09
C GLY A 69 -2.64 18.87 -1.55
N THR A 70 -1.88 18.23 -0.68
CA THR A 70 -0.50 17.85 -0.91
C THR A 70 -0.29 16.39 -0.53
N ILE A 71 0.43 15.65 -1.35
CA ILE A 71 0.95 14.33 -1.00
C ILE A 71 2.42 14.51 -0.70
N TRP A 72 2.89 13.98 0.44
CA TRP A 72 4.27 14.13 0.88
C TRP A 72 4.86 12.83 1.41
N GLU A 73 6.18 12.77 1.52
CA GLU A 73 6.90 11.69 2.19
C GLU A 73 6.99 11.98 3.69
N ASP A 74 6.26 11.24 4.49
CA ASP A 74 6.28 11.29 5.95
C ASP A 74 7.47 10.45 6.46
N ILE A 75 8.58 11.10 6.74
CA ILE A 75 9.85 10.46 7.10
C ILE A 75 9.78 9.85 8.50
N ASN A 76 9.13 10.52 9.44
CA ASN A 76 9.07 10.12 10.84
C ASN A 76 7.81 9.31 11.21
N TYR A 77 6.88 9.14 10.25
CA TYR A 77 5.62 8.39 10.41
C TYR A 77 4.69 8.95 11.50
N ASP A 78 4.60 10.25 11.67
CA ASP A 78 3.69 10.84 12.66
C ASP A 78 2.38 11.39 12.06
N GLY A 79 2.28 11.46 10.73
CA GLY A 79 1.11 11.91 10.00
C GLY A 79 0.97 13.42 9.89
N ASN A 80 1.97 14.19 10.31
CA ASN A 80 2.06 15.62 10.12
C ASN A 80 3.08 15.93 9.01
N MET A 81 2.92 17.05 8.35
CA MET A 81 3.85 17.53 7.34
C MET A 81 4.80 18.56 7.93
N GLU A 82 6.09 18.23 8.02
CA GLU A 82 7.14 19.08 8.53
C GLU A 82 7.91 19.81 7.43
N GLU A 83 8.74 20.81 7.83
CA GLU A 83 9.51 21.64 6.90
C GLU A 83 10.62 20.87 6.15
N ASP A 84 11.11 19.78 6.72
CA ASP A 84 12.15 18.92 6.14
C ASP A 84 11.59 17.75 5.31
N GLU A 85 10.29 17.63 5.26
CA GLU A 85 9.60 16.63 4.45
C GLU A 85 9.27 17.14 3.05
N THR A 86 9.39 16.27 2.07
CA THR A 86 9.26 16.64 0.66
C THR A 86 7.94 16.18 0.07
N GLY A 87 7.39 17.02 -0.83
CA GLY A 87 6.22 16.64 -1.62
C GLY A 87 6.51 15.48 -2.57
N PHE A 88 5.49 14.67 -2.82
CA PHE A 88 5.56 13.50 -3.68
C PHE A 88 4.93 13.79 -5.05
N GLY A 89 5.75 14.05 -6.05
CA GLY A 89 5.31 14.38 -7.41
C GLY A 89 4.97 13.16 -8.28
N GLY A 90 4.13 13.39 -9.31
CA GLY A 90 3.82 12.38 -10.33
C GLY A 90 2.81 11.30 -9.93
N LEU A 91 2.14 11.43 -8.77
CA LEU A 91 1.10 10.51 -8.34
C LEU A 91 -0.25 10.83 -8.97
N SER A 92 -0.97 9.81 -9.39
CA SER A 92 -2.32 9.97 -9.95
C SER A 92 -3.34 10.12 -8.83
N ILE A 93 -3.98 11.30 -8.78
CA ILE A 93 -5.08 11.61 -7.88
C ILE A 93 -6.37 11.71 -8.69
N THR A 94 -7.37 10.95 -8.28
CA THR A 94 -8.68 10.92 -8.92
C THR A 94 -9.73 11.57 -8.03
N LEU A 95 -10.47 12.51 -8.62
CA LEU A 95 -11.70 13.07 -8.07
C LEU A 95 -12.89 12.30 -8.63
N GLU A 96 -13.65 11.68 -7.75
CA GLU A 96 -14.90 11.00 -8.10
C GLU A 96 -16.09 11.89 -7.76
N GLN A 97 -16.97 12.13 -8.71
CA GLN A 97 -18.19 12.88 -8.52
C GLN A 97 -19.39 11.96 -8.35
N SER A 98 -20.23 12.26 -7.37
CA SER A 98 -21.52 11.60 -7.12
C SER A 98 -22.61 12.64 -6.95
N TYR A 99 -23.89 12.23 -7.07
CA TYR A 99 -25.03 13.07 -6.79
C TYR A 99 -26.01 12.42 -5.82
N TRP A 100 -26.62 13.24 -4.96
CA TRP A 100 -27.63 12.83 -3.99
C TRP A 100 -29.03 12.89 -4.59
N ASP A 101 -29.70 11.73 -4.76
CA ASP A 101 -31.06 11.66 -5.36
C ASP A 101 -32.19 11.89 -4.36
N GLY A 102 -31.87 12.14 -3.09
CA GLY A 102 -32.80 12.30 -1.97
C GLY A 102 -32.85 11.07 -1.07
N THR A 103 -32.26 9.94 -1.50
CA THR A 103 -32.23 8.68 -0.75
C THR A 103 -30.84 8.06 -0.66
N ARG A 104 -30.03 8.20 -1.71
CA ARG A 104 -28.68 7.62 -1.80
C ARG A 104 -27.79 8.46 -2.71
N TRP A 105 -26.50 8.26 -2.54
CA TRP A 105 -25.50 8.74 -3.47
C TRP A 105 -25.43 7.84 -4.70
N ASN A 106 -25.34 8.44 -5.87
CA ASN A 106 -25.18 7.76 -7.15
C ASN A 106 -23.94 8.32 -7.82
N GLN A 107 -23.04 7.44 -8.22
CA GLN A 107 -21.80 7.82 -8.89
C GLN A 107 -22.11 8.44 -10.26
N GLN A 108 -21.37 9.48 -10.63
CA GLN A 108 -21.40 10.15 -11.93
C GLN A 108 -20.12 9.81 -12.70
N PRO A 109 -20.10 8.79 -13.55
CA PRO A 109 -18.87 8.34 -14.22
C PRO A 109 -18.21 9.43 -15.08
N ASP A 110 -19.01 10.25 -15.76
CA ASP A 110 -18.53 11.35 -16.61
C ASP A 110 -17.94 12.52 -15.79
N GLY A 111 -18.14 12.53 -14.47
CA GLY A 111 -17.60 13.53 -13.54
C GLY A 111 -16.30 13.09 -12.85
N THR A 112 -15.72 11.96 -13.25
CA THR A 112 -14.44 11.48 -12.73
C THR A 112 -13.29 12.17 -13.47
N VAL A 113 -12.38 12.77 -12.71
CA VAL A 113 -11.20 13.50 -13.23
C VAL A 113 -9.95 13.01 -12.52
N THR A 114 -8.95 12.61 -13.29
CA THR A 114 -7.62 12.22 -12.77
C THR A 114 -6.59 13.26 -13.16
N ILE A 115 -5.77 13.68 -12.21
CA ILE A 115 -4.62 14.56 -12.39
C ILE A 115 -3.39 13.95 -11.72
N GLN A 116 -2.21 14.48 -12.03
CA GLN A 116 -0.99 14.10 -11.33
C GLN A 116 -0.59 15.19 -10.34
N THR A 117 0.01 14.80 -9.21
CA THR A 117 0.63 15.74 -8.29
C THR A 117 1.81 16.44 -8.98
N ALA A 118 1.98 17.73 -8.70
CA ALA A 118 3.15 18.49 -9.12
C ALA A 118 4.42 17.99 -8.41
N ASP A 119 5.60 18.46 -8.84
CA ASP A 119 6.89 18.05 -8.27
C ASP A 119 7.00 18.32 -6.75
N ASP A 120 6.26 19.30 -6.25
CA ASP A 120 6.16 19.64 -4.82
C ASP A 120 5.03 18.89 -4.09
N GLY A 121 4.44 17.88 -4.73
CA GLY A 121 3.37 17.05 -4.21
C GLY A 121 1.99 17.68 -4.23
N THR A 122 1.85 18.94 -4.64
CA THR A 122 0.56 19.64 -4.65
C THR A 122 -0.35 19.13 -5.78
N TYR A 123 -1.67 19.18 -5.52
CA TYR A 123 -2.70 18.92 -6.53
C TYR A 123 -3.91 19.83 -6.31
N GLN A 124 -4.64 20.15 -7.38
CA GLN A 124 -5.82 21.00 -7.32
C GLN A 124 -6.84 20.66 -8.41
N PHE A 125 -8.09 20.49 -7.99
CA PHE A 125 -9.26 20.42 -8.86
C PHE A 125 -10.02 21.74 -8.79
N GLU A 126 -10.16 22.41 -9.90
CA GLU A 126 -10.77 23.74 -9.99
C GLU A 126 -12.15 23.70 -10.66
N GLN A 127 -12.92 24.77 -10.49
CA GLN A 127 -14.22 24.99 -11.13
C GLN A 127 -15.22 23.85 -10.93
N LEU A 128 -15.20 23.23 -9.76
CA LEU A 128 -16.08 22.14 -9.40
C LEU A 128 -17.49 22.66 -9.13
N PRO A 129 -18.52 22.14 -9.82
CA PRO A 129 -19.90 22.57 -9.62
C PRO A 129 -20.47 22.09 -8.28
N THR A 130 -21.43 22.80 -7.78
CA THR A 130 -22.17 22.45 -6.55
C THR A 130 -23.26 21.40 -6.80
N TYR A 131 -23.58 21.13 -8.07
CA TYR A 131 -24.65 20.23 -8.50
C TYR A 131 -24.24 19.37 -9.69
N VAL A 132 -24.99 18.28 -9.88
CA VAL A 132 -24.95 17.45 -11.10
C VAL A 132 -26.31 17.52 -11.77
N GLU A 133 -26.34 17.72 -13.08
CA GLU A 133 -27.59 17.69 -13.85
C GLU A 133 -27.79 16.30 -14.48
N VAL A 134 -28.91 15.65 -14.11
CA VAL A 134 -29.34 14.37 -14.65
C VAL A 134 -30.75 14.48 -15.20
N ALA A 135 -30.92 14.23 -16.48
CA ALA A 135 -32.22 14.31 -17.17
C ALA A 135 -32.96 15.66 -16.96
N GLY A 136 -32.21 16.77 -16.96
CA GLY A 136 -32.74 18.11 -16.78
C GLY A 136 -33.11 18.49 -15.35
N LYS A 137 -32.79 17.67 -14.37
CA LYS A 137 -32.96 17.97 -12.95
C LYS A 137 -31.58 18.09 -12.27
N ARG A 138 -31.47 19.08 -11.39
CA ARG A 138 -30.26 19.34 -10.61
C ARG A 138 -30.29 18.62 -9.28
N TYR A 139 -29.17 18.00 -8.94
CA TYR A 139 -28.99 17.25 -7.71
C TYR A 139 -27.73 17.74 -7.00
N LEU A 140 -27.69 17.68 -5.69
CA LEU A 140 -26.51 18.02 -4.89
C LEU A 140 -25.32 17.18 -5.31
N ALA A 141 -24.21 17.82 -5.67
CA ALA A 141 -22.94 17.15 -5.96
C ALA A 141 -22.21 16.81 -4.67
N GLY A 142 -21.58 15.65 -4.67
CA GLY A 142 -20.65 15.20 -3.64
C GLY A 142 -19.39 14.65 -4.27
N TYR A 143 -18.25 14.90 -3.63
CA TYR A 143 -16.94 14.57 -4.17
C TYR A 143 -16.16 13.68 -3.22
N GLN A 144 -15.39 12.76 -3.78
CA GLN A 144 -14.40 11.96 -3.08
C GLN A 144 -13.06 12.07 -3.79
N VAL A 145 -11.98 12.16 -3.03
CA VAL A 145 -10.61 12.24 -3.54
C VAL A 145 -9.90 10.95 -3.22
N LYS A 146 -9.26 10.37 -4.23
CA LYS A 146 -8.65 9.06 -4.17
C LYS A 146 -7.24 9.10 -4.75
N LEU A 147 -6.31 8.42 -4.11
CA LEU A 147 -5.02 8.03 -4.69
C LEU A 147 -5.24 6.73 -5.48
N ASP A 148 -4.91 6.73 -6.77
CA ASP A 148 -5.22 5.59 -7.64
C ASP A 148 -4.41 4.34 -7.27
N GLN A 149 -3.15 4.54 -6.90
CA GLN A 149 -2.26 3.45 -6.46
C GLN A 149 -1.11 3.98 -5.62
N LEU A 150 -0.59 3.14 -4.74
CA LEU A 150 0.66 3.41 -4.03
C LEU A 150 1.85 3.38 -4.99
N PRO A 151 2.92 4.14 -4.70
CA PRO A 151 4.16 4.07 -5.46
C PRO A 151 4.73 2.65 -5.49
N MET A 152 5.17 2.22 -6.67
CA MET A 152 5.76 0.90 -6.91
C MET A 152 7.06 1.05 -7.68
N ASN A 153 7.96 0.09 -7.53
CA ASN A 153 9.13 -0.04 -8.38
C ASN A 153 8.79 -0.69 -9.74
N ASP A 154 9.77 -0.78 -10.64
CA ASP A 154 9.60 -1.38 -11.97
C ASP A 154 9.14 -2.85 -11.95
N ALA A 155 9.35 -3.55 -10.85
CA ALA A 155 8.88 -4.92 -10.64
C ALA A 155 7.44 -5.00 -10.11
N GLY A 156 6.78 -3.86 -9.88
CA GLY A 156 5.43 -3.78 -9.33
C GLY A 156 5.36 -4.00 -7.82
N VAL A 157 6.49 -3.93 -7.13
CA VAL A 157 6.54 -4.02 -5.66
C VAL A 157 6.27 -2.64 -5.06
N ILE A 158 5.39 -2.59 -4.06
CA ILE A 158 5.05 -1.36 -3.35
C ILE A 158 6.29 -0.84 -2.61
N THR A 159 6.61 0.44 -2.84
CA THR A 159 7.76 1.11 -2.23
C THR A 159 7.37 2.12 -1.17
N TYR A 160 6.10 2.54 -1.13
CA TYR A 160 5.56 3.45 -0.12
C TYR A 160 4.19 2.98 0.34
N GLY A 161 3.90 3.16 1.61
CA GLY A 161 2.60 2.99 2.19
C GLY A 161 1.99 4.28 2.68
N ILE A 162 0.71 4.24 2.97
CA ILE A 162 0.06 5.38 3.62
C ILE A 162 0.58 5.51 5.05
N THR A 163 0.80 6.76 5.45
CA THR A 163 1.17 7.03 6.83
C THR A 163 -0.01 6.92 7.78
N LYS A 164 0.29 7.05 9.05
CA LYS A 164 -0.67 7.08 10.14
C LYS A 164 -1.78 8.11 9.87
N SER A 165 -3.03 7.71 10.05
CA SER A 165 -4.15 8.63 9.97
C SER A 165 -4.20 9.53 11.21
N GLY A 166 -4.30 10.83 10.98
CA GLY A 166 -4.28 11.86 12.04
C GLY A 166 -3.39 13.03 11.61
N GLY A 167 -3.36 14.08 12.38
CA GLY A 167 -2.59 15.25 11.97
C GLY A 167 -3.04 15.81 10.62
N ASP A 168 -2.08 16.03 9.74
CA ASP A 168 -2.32 16.55 8.39
C ASP A 168 -2.77 15.48 7.41
N SER A 169 -2.37 14.20 7.62
CA SER A 169 -2.74 13.10 6.73
C SER A 169 -4.21 12.72 6.86
N LYS A 170 -4.92 12.74 5.73
CA LYS A 170 -6.34 12.38 5.62
C LYS A 170 -6.56 10.99 5.01
N PHE A 171 -5.50 10.30 4.60
CA PHE A 171 -5.62 8.99 3.97
C PHE A 171 -6.46 8.01 4.79
N ARG A 172 -7.34 7.31 4.08
CA ARG A 172 -8.14 6.22 4.63
C ARG A 172 -8.21 5.08 3.62
N ILE A 173 -8.12 3.88 4.11
CA ILE A 173 -8.33 2.66 3.32
C ILE A 173 -9.82 2.31 3.45
N SER A 174 -10.50 2.18 2.32
CA SER A 174 -11.94 1.95 2.27
C SER A 174 -12.34 0.56 2.78
N ASP A 175 -11.48 -0.41 2.55
CA ASP A 175 -11.66 -1.79 3.00
C ASP A 175 -10.30 -2.36 3.43
N PRO A 176 -10.09 -2.60 4.73
CA PRO A 176 -8.85 -3.19 5.22
C PRO A 176 -8.58 -4.59 4.64
N TYR A 177 -9.60 -5.23 4.06
CA TYR A 177 -9.48 -6.58 3.49
C TYR A 177 -9.27 -6.58 1.96
N GLN A 178 -9.50 -5.46 1.27
CA GLN A 178 -9.39 -5.37 -0.19
C GLN A 178 -8.68 -4.10 -0.69
N SER A 179 -7.66 -3.68 -0.10
CA SER A 179 -6.74 -2.54 -0.30
C SER A 179 -6.65 -1.90 -1.71
N LYS A 180 -7.75 -1.76 -2.45
CA LYS A 180 -7.73 -1.18 -3.80
C LYS A 180 -8.03 0.32 -3.84
N ASP A 181 -8.75 0.83 -2.84
CA ASP A 181 -9.22 2.20 -2.86
C ASP A 181 -8.67 2.99 -1.68
N ILE A 182 -7.75 3.89 -1.96
CA ILE A 182 -7.08 4.74 -0.97
C ILE A 182 -7.69 6.13 -1.07
N TYR A 183 -8.64 6.44 -0.20
CA TYR A 183 -9.31 7.73 -0.18
C TYR A 183 -8.67 8.70 0.81
N LEU A 184 -8.66 9.97 0.45
CA LEU A 184 -8.45 11.09 1.37
C LEU A 184 -9.74 11.45 2.12
N THR A 185 -10.87 11.02 1.61
CA THR A 185 -12.20 11.13 2.24
C THR A 185 -12.64 9.77 2.78
N ALA A 186 -13.41 9.73 3.87
CA ALA A 186 -14.02 8.47 4.31
C ALA A 186 -14.97 7.94 3.22
N THR A 187 -15.09 6.62 3.08
CA THR A 187 -15.87 5.95 2.02
C THR A 187 -17.35 6.32 1.95
N ASP A 188 -17.90 6.70 3.09
CA ASP A 188 -19.31 7.14 3.25
C ASP A 188 -19.43 8.66 3.37
N GLN A 189 -18.32 9.39 3.28
CA GLN A 189 -18.28 10.83 3.42
C GLN A 189 -17.99 11.51 2.08
N TYR A 190 -18.86 12.43 1.70
CA TYR A 190 -18.70 13.24 0.50
C TYR A 190 -18.36 14.69 0.88
N LEU A 191 -17.46 15.29 0.13
CA LEU A 191 -17.18 16.72 0.18
C LEU A 191 -18.31 17.44 -0.55
N ILE A 192 -19.03 18.28 0.17
CA ILE A 192 -20.14 19.09 -0.37
C ILE A 192 -19.61 20.50 -0.59
N LEU A 193 -19.70 20.96 -1.82
CA LEU A 193 -19.24 22.29 -2.22
C LEU A 193 -20.36 23.32 -2.28
N ALA A 194 -21.63 22.91 -2.18
CA ALA A 194 -22.76 23.81 -2.03
C ALA A 194 -22.78 24.45 -0.64
N ALA A 195 -23.09 25.75 -0.59
CA ALA A 195 -23.21 26.46 0.69
C ALA A 195 -24.50 26.07 1.43
N ASP A 196 -24.54 26.31 2.74
CA ASP A 196 -25.79 26.17 3.52
C ASP A 196 -26.82 27.17 2.99
N ALA A 197 -28.07 26.72 2.79
CA ALA A 197 -29.16 27.55 2.32
C ALA A 197 -29.47 28.67 3.34
N LYS A 198 -29.62 29.90 2.82
CA LYS A 198 -30.04 31.07 3.58
C LYS A 198 -31.55 31.23 3.57
N ALA A 199 -32.09 32.10 4.39
CA ALA A 199 -33.54 32.36 4.41
C ALA A 199 -34.10 32.88 3.06
N GLU A 200 -33.24 33.58 2.31
CA GLU A 200 -33.52 34.12 0.98
C GLU A 200 -33.22 33.18 -0.19
N SER A 201 -32.71 31.97 0.10
CA SER A 201 -32.41 30.97 -0.96
C SER A 201 -33.70 30.49 -1.60
N GLU A 202 -33.71 30.39 -2.95
CA GLU A 202 -34.81 29.86 -3.69
C GLU A 202 -35.03 28.38 -3.41
N GLN A 203 -36.25 27.99 -3.03
CA GLN A 203 -36.58 26.61 -2.64
C GLN A 203 -36.29 25.58 -3.75
N GLU A 204 -36.39 26.00 -5.01
CA GLU A 204 -36.12 25.14 -6.18
C GLU A 204 -34.66 24.66 -6.25
N TYR A 205 -33.74 25.44 -5.68
CA TYR A 205 -32.30 25.13 -5.66
C TYR A 205 -31.82 24.61 -4.30
N CYS A 206 -32.73 24.39 -3.36
CA CYS A 206 -32.41 23.89 -2.04
C CYS A 206 -32.55 22.36 -1.97
N VAL A 207 -31.51 21.69 -1.48
CA VAL A 207 -31.48 20.24 -1.32
C VAL A 207 -31.15 19.88 0.12
N ALA A 208 -31.98 19.03 0.74
CA ALA A 208 -31.73 18.52 2.09
C ALA A 208 -30.80 17.26 2.04
N TYR A 209 -29.76 17.29 2.85
CA TYR A 209 -28.87 16.15 3.06
C TYR A 209 -28.25 16.20 4.46
N ALA A 210 -28.19 15.05 5.16
CA ALA A 210 -27.54 14.88 6.48
C ALA A 210 -27.96 15.95 7.52
N GLY A 211 -29.27 16.32 7.53
CA GLY A 211 -29.82 17.28 8.50
C GLY A 211 -29.54 18.75 8.19
N LYS A 212 -28.93 19.05 7.04
CA LYS A 212 -28.72 20.41 6.52
C LYS A 212 -29.49 20.61 5.23
N THR A 213 -29.70 21.88 4.87
CA THR A 213 -30.21 22.28 3.56
C THR A 213 -29.14 23.07 2.84
N TYR A 214 -28.86 22.70 1.61
CA TYR A 214 -27.80 23.28 0.77
C TYR A 214 -28.42 24.06 -0.37
N ASP A 215 -27.82 25.20 -0.71
CA ASP A 215 -28.15 26.01 -1.87
C ASP A 215 -27.23 25.63 -3.04
N LEU A 216 -27.79 25.04 -4.10
CA LEU A 216 -27.03 24.63 -5.26
C LEU A 216 -26.46 25.81 -6.09
N ALA A 217 -26.98 27.02 -5.91
CA ALA A 217 -26.50 28.20 -6.62
C ALA A 217 -25.25 28.83 -5.97
N ASP A 218 -25.09 28.64 -4.67
CA ASP A 218 -23.99 29.19 -3.90
C ASP A 218 -22.94 28.10 -3.57
N ALA A 219 -21.66 28.45 -3.64
CA ALA A 219 -20.57 27.54 -3.26
C ALA A 219 -19.90 27.98 -1.96
N VAL A 220 -19.39 27.00 -1.20
CA VAL A 220 -18.46 27.27 -0.10
C VAL A 220 -17.11 27.72 -0.66
N ALA A 221 -16.25 28.28 0.20
CA ALA A 221 -14.86 28.55 -0.11
C ALA A 221 -14.13 27.26 -0.54
N ALA A 222 -12.98 27.43 -1.19
CA ALA A 222 -12.11 26.30 -1.56
C ALA A 222 -11.90 25.33 -0.39
N GLN A 223 -11.98 24.05 -0.68
CA GLN A 223 -11.69 22.98 0.26
C GLN A 223 -10.20 22.64 0.14
N GLU A 224 -9.42 23.11 1.08
CA GLU A 224 -7.96 22.94 1.10
C GLU A 224 -7.53 21.88 2.12
N ASN A 225 -6.25 21.51 2.09
CA ASN A 225 -5.63 20.58 3.05
C ASN A 225 -6.22 19.17 3.04
N TRP A 226 -6.63 18.70 1.87
CA TRP A 226 -6.92 17.28 1.66
C TRP A 226 -5.61 16.55 1.39
N ASN A 227 -4.78 16.50 2.42
CA ASN A 227 -3.40 16.06 2.34
C ASN A 227 -3.25 14.58 2.65
N GLY A 228 -2.17 13.95 2.14
CA GLY A 228 -1.86 12.56 2.40
C GLY A 228 -0.37 12.30 2.53
N GLY A 229 0.05 11.75 3.66
CA GLY A 229 1.43 11.33 3.88
C GLY A 229 1.67 9.90 3.40
N LEU A 230 2.84 9.67 2.83
CA LEU A 230 3.33 8.37 2.41
C LEU A 230 4.63 8.05 3.16
N LYS A 231 4.73 6.86 3.72
CA LYS A 231 5.94 6.36 4.37
C LYS A 231 6.64 5.36 3.46
N GLN A 232 7.93 5.55 3.26
CA GLN A 232 8.73 4.57 2.53
C GLN A 232 8.68 3.20 3.23
N VAL A 233 8.42 2.15 2.46
CA VAL A 233 8.47 0.77 2.94
C VAL A 233 9.93 0.39 3.13
N GLU A 234 10.32 0.12 4.35
CA GLU A 234 11.64 -0.39 4.66
C GLU A 234 11.73 -1.87 4.26
N GLN A 235 12.86 -2.24 3.67
CA GLN A 235 13.17 -3.62 3.32
C GLN A 235 13.94 -4.27 4.45
N ALA A 236 13.62 -5.50 4.75
CA ALA A 236 14.26 -6.27 5.80
C ALA A 236 15.57 -6.90 5.32
N GLN A 237 16.33 -7.46 6.26
CA GLN A 237 17.49 -8.32 6.04
C GLN A 237 17.20 -9.70 6.61
N VAL A 238 17.78 -10.73 5.99
CA VAL A 238 17.78 -12.10 6.50
C VAL A 238 19.20 -12.60 6.56
N ASP A 239 19.64 -12.94 7.77
CA ASP A 239 21.02 -13.32 8.07
C ASP A 239 21.12 -14.70 8.68
N GLY A 240 22.30 -15.32 8.51
CA GLY A 240 22.63 -16.56 9.21
C GLY A 240 24.12 -16.88 9.14
N TYR A 241 24.46 -17.96 9.79
CA TYR A 241 25.85 -18.38 10.01
C TYR A 241 26.02 -19.86 9.72
N ILE A 242 27.09 -20.20 9.03
CA ILE A 242 27.48 -21.58 8.72
C ILE A 242 28.80 -21.86 9.43
N TRP A 243 28.87 -22.92 10.27
CA TRP A 243 30.06 -23.19 11.10
C TRP A 243 30.50 -24.67 11.12
N ASP A 244 31.72 -24.87 11.53
CA ASP A 244 32.31 -26.20 11.81
C ASP A 244 32.03 -26.57 13.27
N ASP A 245 31.00 -27.39 13.47
CA ASP A 245 30.63 -27.94 14.79
C ASP A 245 31.64 -29.04 15.19
N GLN A 246 32.71 -28.62 15.84
CA GLN A 246 33.83 -29.51 16.17
C GLN A 246 33.47 -30.60 17.17
N ASN A 247 32.55 -30.36 18.05
CA ASN A 247 32.13 -31.31 19.07
C ASN A 247 30.87 -32.07 18.73
N TYR A 248 30.20 -31.70 17.60
CA TYR A 248 29.00 -32.34 17.09
C TYR A 248 27.82 -32.25 18.06
N ASN A 249 27.68 -31.11 18.74
CA ASN A 249 26.58 -30.89 19.69
C ASN A 249 25.35 -30.14 19.09
N GLY A 250 25.46 -29.60 17.89
CA GLY A 250 24.42 -28.84 17.20
C GLY A 250 24.25 -27.41 17.70
N VAL A 251 25.19 -26.91 18.51
CA VAL A 251 25.20 -25.56 19.07
C VAL A 251 26.50 -24.88 18.69
N GLN A 252 26.45 -23.62 18.26
CA GLN A 252 27.62 -22.83 17.95
C GLN A 252 28.39 -22.46 19.23
N ASP A 253 29.59 -22.98 19.38
CA ASP A 253 30.47 -22.65 20.48
C ASP A 253 31.49 -21.53 20.10
N THR A 254 32.05 -20.88 21.11
CA THR A 254 32.87 -19.66 20.94
C THR A 254 34.12 -19.84 20.10
N ASP A 255 34.68 -21.05 20.06
CA ASP A 255 35.93 -21.43 19.37
C ASP A 255 35.67 -22.09 18.00
N GLU A 256 34.43 -22.24 17.60
CA GLU A 256 34.05 -22.81 16.33
C GLU A 256 34.12 -21.76 15.21
N VAL A 257 34.60 -22.20 14.05
CA VAL A 257 34.91 -21.30 12.94
C VAL A 257 33.88 -21.41 11.82
N GLY A 258 33.71 -20.30 11.07
CA GLY A 258 32.81 -20.27 9.93
C GLY A 258 33.28 -21.14 8.76
N ILE A 259 32.32 -21.67 8.01
CA ILE A 259 32.51 -22.40 6.76
C ILE A 259 32.08 -21.53 5.59
N SER A 260 32.96 -21.34 4.61
CA SER A 260 32.66 -20.57 3.39
C SER A 260 32.19 -21.46 2.24
N GLY A 261 31.51 -20.83 1.27
CA GLY A 261 31.17 -21.48 0.00
C GLY A 261 29.87 -22.30 0.02
N VAL A 262 29.12 -22.26 1.11
CA VAL A 262 27.79 -22.90 1.17
C VAL A 262 26.77 -21.98 0.52
N GLU A 263 26.03 -22.48 -0.47
CA GLU A 263 24.97 -21.72 -1.15
C GLU A 263 23.62 -21.93 -0.46
N ILE A 264 22.98 -20.81 -0.14
CA ILE A 264 21.68 -20.73 0.49
C ILE A 264 20.74 -20.00 -0.46
N THR A 265 19.54 -20.54 -0.66
CA THR A 265 18.49 -19.95 -1.48
C THR A 265 17.36 -19.47 -0.59
N LEU A 266 16.96 -18.20 -0.79
CA LEU A 266 15.78 -17.59 -0.21
C LEU A 266 14.65 -17.70 -1.24
N GLU A 267 13.64 -18.52 -0.96
CA GLU A 267 12.47 -18.76 -1.80
C GLU A 267 11.29 -17.92 -1.32
N GLN A 268 10.62 -17.15 -2.22
CA GLN A 268 9.53 -16.25 -1.87
C GLN A 268 8.16 -16.89 -2.11
N TYR A 269 7.24 -16.65 -1.16
CA TYR A 269 5.85 -17.12 -1.16
C TYR A 269 4.90 -16.01 -0.76
N TYR A 270 3.61 -16.19 -1.06
CA TYR A 270 2.49 -15.45 -0.48
C TYR A 270 1.38 -16.41 -0.04
N CYS A 271 0.53 -15.97 0.88
CA CYS A 271 -0.58 -16.77 1.36
C CYS A 271 -1.89 -16.26 0.76
N GLN A 272 -2.63 -17.14 0.09
CA GLN A 272 -3.97 -16.86 -0.44
C GLN A 272 -4.93 -17.95 0.06
N ASP A 273 -5.99 -17.51 0.73
CA ASP A 273 -7.02 -18.40 1.28
C ASP A 273 -6.46 -19.57 2.13
N GLY A 274 -5.42 -19.26 2.92
CA GLY A 274 -4.73 -20.23 3.78
C GLY A 274 -3.75 -21.17 3.05
N THR A 275 -3.51 -20.92 1.75
CA THR A 275 -2.57 -21.71 0.95
C THR A 275 -1.34 -20.87 0.61
N TYR A 276 -0.15 -21.37 0.91
CA TYR A 276 1.11 -20.74 0.54
C TYR A 276 1.47 -21.08 -0.90
N ILE A 277 1.66 -20.06 -1.70
CA ILE A 277 1.94 -20.14 -3.14
C ILE A 277 3.31 -19.56 -3.41
N SER A 278 4.19 -20.34 -4.05
CA SER A 278 5.49 -19.85 -4.48
C SER A 278 5.36 -18.82 -5.60
N THR A 279 6.09 -17.72 -5.49
CA THR A 279 6.20 -16.72 -6.56
C THR A 279 7.11 -17.17 -7.70
N GLY A 280 7.94 -18.20 -7.46
CA GLY A 280 9.03 -18.60 -8.35
C GLY A 280 10.26 -17.68 -8.26
N THR A 281 10.20 -16.63 -7.46
CA THR A 281 11.34 -15.73 -7.21
C THR A 281 12.26 -16.36 -6.18
N ASN A 282 13.53 -16.54 -6.58
CA ASN A 282 14.56 -17.11 -5.73
C ASN A 282 15.78 -16.19 -5.73
N ARG A 283 16.38 -16.00 -4.54
CA ARG A 283 17.63 -15.28 -4.38
C ARG A 283 18.66 -16.22 -3.76
N VAL A 284 19.93 -16.09 -4.14
CA VAL A 284 20.99 -16.95 -3.66
C VAL A 284 22.05 -16.10 -2.96
N ALA A 285 22.45 -16.53 -1.77
CA ALA A 285 23.63 -16.03 -1.05
C ALA A 285 24.60 -17.17 -0.83
N THR A 286 25.89 -16.83 -0.66
CA THR A 286 26.96 -17.80 -0.39
C THR A 286 27.65 -17.39 0.90
N SER A 287 27.89 -18.32 1.81
CA SER A 287 28.61 -18.03 3.05
C SER A 287 30.03 -17.53 2.78
N GLY A 288 30.41 -16.45 3.45
CA GLY A 288 31.71 -15.81 3.38
C GLY A 288 32.82 -16.58 4.11
N ALA A 289 34.04 -16.07 4.08
CA ALA A 289 35.17 -16.67 4.79
C ALA A 289 34.98 -16.72 6.31
N ASP A 290 34.09 -15.87 6.83
CA ASP A 290 33.67 -15.84 8.23
C ASP A 290 32.46 -16.74 8.52
N GLY A 291 31.97 -17.47 7.53
CA GLY A 291 30.78 -18.31 7.62
C GLY A 291 29.45 -17.60 7.49
N LYS A 292 29.41 -16.26 7.46
CA LYS A 292 28.16 -15.50 7.40
C LYS A 292 27.58 -15.44 6.00
N TYR A 293 26.28 -15.47 5.92
CA TYR A 293 25.53 -15.14 4.72
C TYR A 293 24.43 -14.14 5.04
N HIS A 294 24.02 -13.35 4.05
CA HIS A 294 22.96 -12.38 4.22
C HIS A 294 22.20 -12.14 2.91
N PHE A 295 20.95 -11.75 3.05
CA PHE A 295 20.09 -11.23 2.01
C PHE A 295 19.66 -9.83 2.40
N ASP A 296 20.12 -8.82 1.67
CA ASP A 296 19.67 -7.43 1.80
C ASP A 296 18.37 -7.21 1.04
N GLN A 297 17.67 -6.15 1.35
CA GLN A 297 16.51 -5.70 0.59
C GLN A 297 15.47 -6.81 0.39
N VAL A 298 15.11 -7.49 1.47
CA VAL A 298 14.08 -8.52 1.48
C VAL A 298 12.72 -7.82 1.57
N GLU A 299 11.87 -8.03 0.55
CA GLU A 299 10.58 -7.39 0.46
C GLU A 299 9.63 -7.90 1.54
N THR A 300 9.00 -6.99 2.28
CA THR A 300 7.96 -7.31 3.27
C THR A 300 6.60 -7.55 2.63
N PHE A 301 6.40 -7.01 1.44
CA PHE A 301 5.16 -7.14 0.66
C PHE A 301 5.45 -7.46 -0.78
N LEU A 302 4.45 -8.05 -1.45
CA LEU A 302 4.48 -8.25 -2.89
C LEU A 302 3.10 -7.97 -3.49
N ASN A 303 3.07 -7.63 -4.78
CA ASN A 303 1.84 -7.43 -5.52
C ASN A 303 1.62 -8.60 -6.48
N VAL A 304 0.46 -9.24 -6.38
CA VAL A 304 0.04 -10.30 -7.30
C VAL A 304 -1.32 -9.90 -7.87
N ASP A 305 -1.37 -9.72 -9.19
CA ASP A 305 -2.60 -9.34 -9.91
C ASP A 305 -3.29 -8.10 -9.34
N GLY A 306 -2.50 -7.11 -8.88
CA GLY A 306 -2.99 -5.86 -8.34
C GLY A 306 -3.49 -5.94 -6.89
N LYS A 307 -3.29 -7.05 -6.20
CA LYS A 307 -3.54 -7.20 -4.76
C LYS A 307 -2.21 -7.32 -4.02
N THR A 308 -2.11 -6.60 -2.90
CA THR A 308 -0.94 -6.65 -2.00
C THR A 308 -1.08 -7.81 -1.03
N TYR A 309 -0.01 -8.59 -0.90
CA TYR A 309 0.13 -9.68 0.03
C TYR A 309 1.37 -9.49 0.91
N LEU A 310 1.35 -10.05 2.11
CA LEU A 310 2.54 -10.21 2.92
C LEU A 310 3.47 -11.23 2.26
N SER A 311 4.78 -10.95 2.27
CA SER A 311 5.79 -11.88 1.78
C SER A 311 6.16 -12.90 2.86
N PHE A 312 6.28 -14.15 2.44
CA PHE A 312 6.73 -15.27 3.24
C PHE A 312 7.95 -15.89 2.58
N TYR A 313 8.89 -16.37 3.36
CA TYR A 313 10.13 -16.93 2.81
C TYR A 313 10.48 -18.27 3.42
N LYS A 314 11.17 -19.08 2.62
CA LYS A 314 11.88 -20.27 3.09
C LYS A 314 13.35 -20.17 2.73
N LEU A 315 14.20 -20.61 3.64
CA LEU A 315 15.64 -20.75 3.41
C LEU A 315 15.98 -22.21 3.15
N LYS A 316 16.73 -22.44 2.09
CA LYS A 316 17.15 -23.76 1.67
C LYS A 316 18.62 -23.81 1.32
N MET A 317 19.38 -24.74 1.87
CA MET A 317 20.72 -25.04 1.38
C MET A 317 20.64 -25.71 0.00
N THR A 318 21.21 -25.12 -1.01
CA THR A 318 21.19 -25.60 -2.40
C THR A 318 22.52 -26.17 -2.88
N SER A 319 23.62 -25.85 -2.23
CA SER A 319 24.89 -26.54 -2.49
C SER A 319 24.91 -27.97 -1.94
N ALA A 320 25.89 -28.74 -2.36
CA ALA A 320 26.22 -29.98 -1.69
C ALA A 320 26.68 -29.72 -0.24
N VAL A 321 26.60 -30.72 0.62
CA VAL A 321 27.30 -30.69 1.91
C VAL A 321 28.78 -30.51 1.66
N PRO A 322 29.52 -29.70 2.43
CA PRO A 322 30.97 -29.56 2.29
C PRO A 322 31.70 -30.92 2.28
N ASP A 323 32.75 -31.01 1.49
CA ASP A 323 33.52 -32.25 1.36
C ASP A 323 33.97 -32.77 2.72
N ASN A 324 33.81 -34.06 2.93
CA ASN A 324 34.14 -34.77 4.17
C ASN A 324 33.42 -34.20 5.42
N ALA A 325 32.23 -33.68 5.25
CA ALA A 325 31.44 -33.18 6.37
C ALA A 325 30.07 -33.87 6.45
N THR A 326 29.43 -33.75 7.58
CA THR A 326 28.00 -34.12 7.79
C THR A 326 27.28 -32.97 8.47
N ILE A 327 25.96 -32.86 8.25
CA ILE A 327 25.13 -31.89 8.94
C ILE A 327 25.04 -32.29 10.41
N THR A 328 25.14 -31.31 11.30
CA THR A 328 25.03 -31.51 12.75
C THR A 328 23.60 -31.71 13.22
N TRP A 329 23.43 -31.88 14.53
CA TRP A 329 22.09 -32.05 15.13
C TRP A 329 21.23 -30.83 14.98
N TYR A 330 19.97 -31.03 14.54
CA TYR A 330 18.97 -30.01 14.32
C TYR A 330 18.39 -29.49 15.66
N ARG A 331 18.35 -28.18 15.85
CA ARG A 331 17.73 -27.44 16.97
C ARG A 331 18.10 -28.01 18.34
N GLN A 332 19.35 -27.89 18.71
CA GLN A 332 19.88 -28.30 20.00
C GLN A 332 20.20 -27.07 20.87
N GLY A 333 20.12 -27.25 22.20
CA GLY A 333 20.38 -26.16 23.14
C GLY A 333 19.17 -25.34 23.52
N ASP A 334 19.39 -24.33 24.36
CA ASP A 334 18.34 -23.46 24.89
C ASP A 334 18.33 -22.06 24.20
N ASP A 335 19.30 -21.79 23.33
CA ASP A 335 19.47 -20.53 22.63
C ASP A 335 19.29 -20.74 21.13
N ALA A 336 18.10 -20.41 20.63
CA ALA A 336 17.73 -20.55 19.22
C ALA A 336 18.51 -19.65 18.26
N THR A 337 19.37 -18.76 18.77
CA THR A 337 20.25 -17.93 17.95
C THR A 337 21.63 -18.57 17.73
N LYS A 338 21.83 -19.78 18.25
CA LYS A 338 23.10 -20.52 18.20
C LYS A 338 22.94 -21.99 17.85
N ASP A 339 21.74 -22.45 17.65
CA ASP A 339 21.51 -23.83 17.25
C ASP A 339 21.53 -24.01 15.72
N SER A 340 21.58 -25.24 15.26
CA SER A 340 21.53 -25.57 13.84
C SER A 340 20.09 -25.73 13.38
N ASP A 341 19.61 -24.85 12.50
CA ASP A 341 18.26 -24.90 11.93
C ASP A 341 18.16 -25.78 10.68
N LEU A 342 19.28 -26.25 10.13
CA LEU A 342 19.28 -27.00 8.89
C LEU A 342 18.79 -28.44 9.10
N GLU A 343 17.62 -28.76 8.55
CA GLU A 343 17.11 -30.14 8.54
C GLU A 343 17.83 -30.98 7.48
N GLU A 344 18.45 -32.09 7.88
CA GLU A 344 19.28 -32.91 7.02
C GLU A 344 18.58 -33.44 5.76
N GLN A 345 17.34 -33.87 5.89
CA GLN A 345 16.60 -34.52 4.78
C GLN A 345 16.05 -33.54 3.77
N SER A 346 15.41 -32.46 4.24
CA SER A 346 14.75 -31.47 3.39
C SER A 346 15.72 -30.40 2.88
N ARG A 347 16.82 -30.18 3.60
CA ARG A 347 17.78 -29.08 3.37
C ARG A 347 17.21 -27.69 3.61
N TYR A 348 16.08 -27.57 4.30
CA TYR A 348 15.53 -26.29 4.73
C TYR A 348 16.02 -25.93 6.13
N PHE A 349 16.22 -24.63 6.34
CA PHE A 349 16.42 -24.04 7.66
C PHE A 349 15.08 -23.82 8.38
N THR A 350 13.99 -23.76 7.62
CA THR A 350 12.62 -23.64 8.10
C THR A 350 11.92 -24.98 8.01
N ALA A 351 11.54 -25.56 9.15
CA ALA A 351 10.90 -26.89 9.20
C ALA A 351 9.46 -26.86 8.68
N GLY A 352 9.08 -27.86 7.90
CA GLY A 352 7.69 -28.13 7.51
C GLY A 352 6.94 -26.91 6.97
N GLU A 353 5.93 -26.44 7.71
CA GLU A 353 5.08 -25.29 7.38
C GLU A 353 5.60 -23.96 7.96
N GLU A 354 6.84 -23.92 8.48
CA GLU A 354 7.45 -22.71 8.99
C GLU A 354 7.91 -21.80 7.86
N TYR A 355 7.62 -20.50 7.99
CA TYR A 355 8.05 -19.46 7.05
C TYR A 355 8.67 -18.30 7.80
N ILE A 356 9.69 -17.70 7.19
CA ILE A 356 10.25 -16.43 7.63
C ILE A 356 9.31 -15.33 7.17
N ILE A 357 8.94 -14.44 8.09
CA ILE A 357 8.12 -13.26 7.83
C ILE A 357 9.00 -12.05 8.16
N PRO A 358 9.44 -11.25 7.18
CA PRO A 358 10.30 -10.09 7.43
C PRO A 358 9.51 -8.85 7.88
N ALA A 359 8.43 -9.07 8.59
CA ALA A 359 7.54 -8.07 9.15
C ALA A 359 6.92 -8.60 10.45
N ALA A 360 6.83 -7.76 11.48
CA ALA A 360 6.22 -8.10 12.76
C ALA A 360 4.85 -7.47 12.93
N ASP A 361 4.04 -8.00 13.82
CA ASP A 361 2.81 -7.35 14.28
C ASP A 361 3.17 -6.04 14.98
N THR A 362 2.42 -4.98 14.71
CA THR A 362 2.62 -3.68 15.38
C THR A 362 2.32 -3.80 16.87
N ASN A 363 3.15 -3.13 17.66
CA ASN A 363 2.88 -2.99 19.07
C ASN A 363 2.09 -1.70 19.28
N GLU A 364 0.86 -1.77 19.78
CA GLU A 364 -0.02 -0.61 20.03
C GLU A 364 0.64 0.48 20.91
N SER A 365 1.70 0.12 21.64
CA SER A 365 2.42 1.03 22.52
C SER A 365 3.45 1.92 21.82
N ASP A 366 3.84 1.61 20.59
CA ASP A 366 4.83 2.40 19.85
C ASP A 366 4.15 3.25 18.77
N ALA A 367 3.91 4.51 19.10
CA ALA A 367 3.19 5.45 18.24
C ALA A 367 3.94 5.81 16.94
N ASN A 368 5.23 5.45 16.82
CA ASN A 368 6.10 5.85 15.72
C ASN A 368 6.49 4.67 14.81
N GLN A 369 5.80 3.54 14.89
CA GLN A 369 6.06 2.40 14.01
C GLN A 369 5.33 2.54 12.67
N SER A 370 6.07 2.39 11.59
CA SER A 370 5.50 2.24 10.24
C SER A 370 4.74 0.93 10.16
N PHE A 371 3.51 0.94 9.66
CA PHE A 371 2.75 -0.29 9.49
C PHE A 371 1.89 -0.29 8.22
N TYR A 372 1.53 -1.49 7.82
CA TYR A 372 0.53 -1.76 6.80
C TYR A 372 -0.62 -2.54 7.40
N ASN A 373 -1.84 -2.24 7.00
CA ASN A 373 -2.99 -3.09 7.30
C ASN A 373 -3.16 -4.11 6.18
N ILE A 374 -2.84 -5.37 6.46
CA ILE A 374 -3.01 -6.49 5.54
C ILE A 374 -3.86 -7.56 6.22
N ASP A 375 -4.93 -7.95 5.56
CA ASP A 375 -5.89 -8.93 6.07
C ASP A 375 -6.42 -8.61 7.48
N GLY A 376 -6.60 -7.30 7.77
CA GLY A 376 -7.11 -6.82 9.05
C GLY A 376 -6.10 -6.81 10.19
N LYS A 377 -4.82 -7.03 9.91
CA LYS A 377 -3.71 -6.91 10.87
C LYS A 377 -2.84 -5.72 10.53
N ASP A 378 -2.47 -4.98 11.54
CA ASP A 378 -1.44 -3.95 11.45
C ASP A 378 -0.07 -4.61 11.57
N ILE A 379 0.75 -4.51 10.54
CA ILE A 379 2.03 -5.19 10.40
C ILE A 379 3.13 -4.16 10.19
N LEU A 380 4.22 -4.26 10.96
CA LEU A 380 5.43 -3.47 10.75
C LEU A 380 6.00 -3.73 9.36
N CYS A 381 6.45 -2.66 8.71
CA CYS A 381 7.04 -2.77 7.37
C CYS A 381 8.36 -3.52 7.34
N LYS A 382 9.05 -3.63 8.48
CA LYS A 382 10.37 -4.22 8.55
C LYS A 382 10.57 -4.95 9.87
N GLU A 383 11.06 -6.17 9.78
CA GLU A 383 11.74 -6.85 10.85
C GLU A 383 12.93 -7.60 10.25
N ASP A 384 14.16 -7.22 10.66
CA ASP A 384 15.36 -7.96 10.29
C ASP A 384 15.35 -9.31 11.01
N VAL A 385 15.63 -10.37 10.27
CA VAL A 385 15.53 -11.74 10.76
C VAL A 385 16.91 -12.36 10.74
N SER A 386 17.35 -12.92 11.86
CA SER A 386 18.65 -13.56 12.01
C SER A 386 18.54 -14.88 12.78
N GLY A 387 19.63 -15.66 12.78
CA GLY A 387 19.69 -16.91 13.54
C GLY A 387 19.14 -18.12 12.78
N TYR A 388 19.12 -18.07 11.46
CA TYR A 388 18.92 -19.27 10.63
C TYR A 388 20.28 -19.88 10.30
N ASP A 389 20.79 -20.70 11.17
CA ASP A 389 22.18 -21.11 11.21
C ASP A 389 22.33 -22.59 10.87
N ALA A 390 23.53 -23.02 10.40
CA ALA A 390 23.78 -24.41 10.12
C ALA A 390 25.21 -24.84 10.51
N GLY A 391 25.26 -25.86 11.35
CA GLY A 391 26.51 -26.52 11.72
C GLY A 391 26.82 -27.72 10.85
N PHE A 392 28.12 -27.92 10.60
CA PHE A 392 28.63 -29.08 9.91
C PHE A 392 29.79 -29.67 10.71
N LYS A 393 29.76 -30.97 10.92
CA LYS A 393 30.88 -31.67 11.51
C LYS A 393 31.81 -32.16 10.41
N GLN A 394 33.07 -31.69 10.43
CA GLN A 394 34.12 -32.26 9.60
C GLN A 394 34.41 -33.68 10.04
N LEU A 395 34.38 -34.61 9.08
CA LEU A 395 34.67 -36.03 9.34
C LEU A 395 36.17 -36.23 9.43
N GLU A 396 36.65 -36.74 10.56
CA GLU A 396 38.00 -37.12 10.71
C GLU A 396 38.31 -38.34 9.84
N THR A 397 39.34 -38.24 9.02
CA THR A 397 39.84 -39.37 8.24
C THR A 397 40.94 -40.07 9.03
N GLY A 398 40.78 -41.35 9.21
CA GLY A 398 41.81 -42.16 9.83
C GLY A 398 42.55 -43.01 8.78
N ASP A 399 43.84 -43.14 8.96
CA ASP A 399 44.61 -44.03 8.13
C ASP A 399 44.51 -45.47 8.69
N ILE A 400 44.19 -46.38 7.80
CA ILE A 400 44.33 -47.82 8.12
C ILE A 400 45.57 -48.29 7.44
N SER A 401 46.55 -48.70 8.24
CA SER A 401 47.75 -49.28 7.72
C SER A 401 47.96 -50.68 8.29
N GLY A 402 48.57 -51.48 7.52
CA GLY A 402 48.96 -52.85 7.92
C GLY A 402 50.10 -53.38 7.09
N LYS A 403 50.61 -54.47 7.51
CA LYS A 403 51.65 -55.18 6.79
C LYS A 403 51.14 -56.53 6.38
N ILE A 404 51.53 -56.90 5.19
CA ILE A 404 51.42 -58.30 4.71
C ILE A 404 52.87 -58.81 4.61
N TRP A 405 53.13 -59.94 5.16
CA TRP A 405 54.46 -60.55 5.13
C TRP A 405 54.39 -62.02 4.69
N ILE A 406 55.51 -62.56 4.33
CA ILE A 406 55.67 -63.96 3.99
C ILE A 406 56.03 -64.74 5.27
N ASP A 407 55.04 -65.39 5.87
CA ASP A 407 55.17 -66.26 7.04
C ASP A 407 55.78 -67.58 6.60
N LYS A 408 57.08 -67.70 6.80
CA LYS A 408 57.83 -68.87 6.33
C LYS A 408 57.71 -70.09 7.25
N ASN A 409 57.46 -69.88 8.51
CA ASN A 409 57.35 -70.92 9.52
C ASN A 409 55.96 -71.28 9.95
N TYR A 410 54.93 -70.53 9.37
CA TYR A 410 53.54 -70.81 9.60
C TYR A 410 53.07 -70.58 11.04
N ASN A 411 53.70 -69.63 11.74
CA ASN A 411 53.33 -69.32 13.13
C ASN A 411 52.34 -68.20 13.33
N GLY A 412 52.01 -67.43 12.25
CA GLY A 412 51.10 -66.33 12.27
C GLY A 412 51.68 -65.03 12.85
N LEU A 413 52.96 -64.99 13.11
CA LEU A 413 53.71 -63.83 13.64
C LEU A 413 54.75 -63.40 12.60
N GLN A 414 54.97 -62.07 12.47
CA GLN A 414 56.07 -61.57 11.65
C GLN A 414 57.41 -61.69 12.45
N ASP A 415 58.32 -62.60 12.06
CA ASP A 415 59.59 -62.76 12.67
C ASP A 415 60.68 -61.91 11.97
N ASP A 416 61.80 -61.60 12.65
CA ASP A 416 62.86 -60.72 12.15
C ASP A 416 63.45 -61.15 10.79
N ALA A 417 63.30 -62.44 10.44
CA ALA A 417 63.81 -63.00 9.18
C ALA A 417 62.74 -63.05 8.04
N GLU A 418 61.56 -62.51 8.31
CA GLU A 418 60.46 -62.52 7.36
C GLU A 418 60.32 -61.17 6.69
N ALA A 419 60.31 -61.17 5.39
CA ALA A 419 60.21 -59.96 4.59
C ALA A 419 58.76 -59.55 4.40
N ASP A 420 58.52 -58.21 4.29
CA ASP A 420 57.29 -57.71 3.88
C ASP A 420 56.89 -58.21 2.48
N TYR A 421 55.63 -58.52 2.27
CA TYR A 421 55.11 -58.94 0.96
C TYR A 421 55.09 -57.73 0.00
N THR A 422 55.75 -57.89 -1.15
CA THR A 422 55.89 -56.79 -2.14
C THR A 422 55.14 -57.10 -3.43
N ASP A 423 55.02 -56.10 -4.32
CA ASP A 423 54.40 -56.29 -5.65
C ASP A 423 55.17 -57.37 -6.48
N ALA A 424 56.45 -57.51 -6.30
CA ALA A 424 57.26 -58.60 -6.94
C ALA A 424 56.80 -59.99 -6.45
N ASP A 425 56.55 -60.10 -5.15
CA ASP A 425 56.00 -61.35 -4.57
C ASP A 425 54.63 -61.69 -5.06
N ARG A 426 53.79 -60.70 -5.28
CA ARG A 426 52.45 -60.84 -5.84
C ARG A 426 52.51 -61.39 -7.28
N GLU A 427 53.42 -60.85 -8.09
CA GLU A 427 53.59 -61.28 -9.46
C GLU A 427 54.15 -62.74 -9.52
N ALA A 428 55.01 -63.11 -8.57
CA ALA A 428 55.52 -64.46 -8.49
C ALA A 428 54.53 -65.51 -8.07
N ILE A 429 53.48 -65.12 -7.32
CA ILE A 429 52.35 -66.05 -6.94
C ILE A 429 51.32 -66.15 -8.05
N ALA A 430 51.20 -65.13 -8.90
CA ALA A 430 50.22 -65.09 -9.98
C ALA A 430 50.64 -65.87 -11.23
N ASN A 431 51.84 -66.32 -11.35
CA ASN A 431 52.39 -67.16 -12.38
C ASN A 431 52.60 -68.61 -11.89
#